data_d1339a392741407b3efdd71de854bafe
#
_entry.id   d1339a392741407b3efdd71de854bafe
#
_cell.length_a   1.000
_cell.length_b   1.000
_cell.length_c   1.000
_cell.angle_alpha   90.00
_cell.angle_beta   90.00
_cell.angle_gamma   90.00
#
_symmetry.space_group_name_H-M   'P 1'
#
loop_
_entity.id
_entity.type
_entity.pdbx_description
1 polymer ?
#
loop_
_entity_poly.entity_id
_entity_poly.type
_entity_poly.pdbx_seq_one_letter_code
_entity_poly.pdbx_strand_id
1 'polypeptide(L)'
;LLLLLIFVFIIVLRLLYTRNVETDVLYIVQSSVSVEVLFIILSPFCLWMNQILCFQHRELAVVRIKNKYTLWKVNVTVILWNAFLLAVLTNALNYANSVIVMNSQIVQIYIYSFILFGLGLVLVGVLQNILLVVTGNKTIAFFVVFLVFFFDTSTIKLQLISNLFIVNPNDLTDLLSFAGRVFCLVGGIIVLFLISWLLTEKKDMFRTSKKKVR
;
A
#
# COMPACT_ATOMS: atom_id res chain seq x y z
N LEU A 1 -11.87 -7.38 -11.94
CA LEU A 1 -13.14 -6.66 -12.03
C LEU A 1 -13.93 -6.75 -10.72
N LEU A 2 -14.15 -7.96 -10.16
CA LEU A 2 -14.92 -8.16 -8.92
C LEU A 2 -14.32 -7.40 -7.71
N LEU A 3 -13.01 -7.48 -7.50
CA LEU A 3 -12.30 -6.76 -6.44
C LEU A 3 -12.44 -5.24 -6.59
N LEU A 4 -12.37 -4.73 -7.81
CA LEU A 4 -12.55 -3.32 -8.10
C LEU A 4 -13.99 -2.87 -7.82
N LEU A 5 -14.97 -3.70 -8.14
CA LEU A 5 -16.38 -3.45 -7.82
C LEU A 5 -16.64 -3.45 -6.31
N ILE A 6 -16.10 -4.42 -5.58
CA ILE A 6 -16.20 -4.47 -4.11
C ILE A 6 -15.54 -3.23 -3.50
N PHE A 7 -14.38 -2.83 -4.00
CA PHE A 7 -13.67 -1.65 -3.54
C PHE A 7 -14.47 -0.37 -3.80
N VAL A 8 -15.02 -0.19 -5.01
CA VAL A 8 -15.89 0.94 -5.35
C VAL A 8 -17.14 0.94 -4.49
N PHE A 9 -17.75 -0.21 -4.24
CA PHE A 9 -18.94 -0.33 -3.40
C PHE A 9 -18.65 0.07 -1.94
N ILE A 10 -17.54 -0.37 -1.35
CA ILE A 10 -17.12 0.01 0.00
C ILE A 10 -16.89 1.52 0.09
N ILE A 11 -16.25 2.11 -0.93
CA ILE A 11 -16.01 3.54 -1.01
C ILE A 11 -17.32 4.32 -1.11
N VAL A 12 -18.25 3.87 -1.97
CA VAL A 12 -19.57 4.50 -2.14
C VAL A 12 -20.39 4.43 -0.85
N LEU A 13 -20.43 3.28 -0.17
CA LEU A 13 -21.11 3.15 1.12
C LEU A 13 -20.57 4.13 2.14
N ARG A 14 -19.25 4.28 2.18
CA ARG A 14 -18.61 5.23 3.08
C ARG A 14 -18.94 6.69 2.75
N LEU A 15 -18.94 7.05 1.45
CA LEU A 15 -19.34 8.37 0.98
C LEU A 15 -20.76 8.73 1.45
N LEU A 16 -21.67 7.77 1.41
CA LEU A 16 -23.06 7.95 1.87
C LEU A 16 -23.12 8.12 3.40
N TYR A 17 -22.27 7.41 4.13
CA TYR A 17 -22.24 7.50 5.60
C TYR A 17 -21.65 8.82 6.12
N THR A 18 -20.57 9.32 5.49
CA THR A 18 -19.92 10.58 5.92
C THR A 18 -20.66 11.85 5.50
N ARG A 19 -21.55 11.76 4.52
CA ARG A 19 -22.32 12.92 4.02
C ARG A 19 -23.25 13.56 5.05
N ASN A 20 -23.61 12.85 6.11
CA ASN A 20 -24.58 13.31 7.13
C ASN A 20 -23.91 13.95 8.35
N VAL A 21 -22.59 14.11 8.39
CA VAL A 21 -21.87 14.66 9.52
C VAL A 21 -21.16 15.93 9.09
N GLU A 22 -21.54 17.08 9.65
CA GLU A 22 -20.77 18.34 9.56
C GLU A 22 -19.45 18.16 10.28
N THR A 23 -18.41 17.71 9.55
CA THR A 23 -17.12 17.36 10.15
C THR A 23 -16.01 18.20 9.55
N ASP A 24 -15.08 18.57 10.40
CA ASP A 24 -13.81 19.18 10.04
C ASP A 24 -13.10 18.33 8.99
N VAL A 25 -12.52 18.96 7.98
CA VAL A 25 -11.82 18.28 6.87
C VAL A 25 -10.68 17.39 7.38
N LEU A 26 -10.00 17.82 8.44
CA LEU A 26 -8.97 17.01 9.08
C LEU A 26 -9.57 15.69 9.61
N TYR A 27 -10.74 15.74 10.21
CA TYR A 27 -11.44 14.56 10.70
C TYR A 27 -11.86 13.64 9.54
N ILE A 28 -12.32 14.18 8.41
CA ILE A 28 -12.65 13.39 7.20
C ILE A 28 -11.41 12.65 6.69
N VAL A 29 -10.27 13.33 6.58
CA VAL A 29 -9.02 12.72 6.11
C VAL A 29 -8.49 11.70 7.13
N GLN A 30 -8.51 12.02 8.43
CA GLN A 30 -8.11 11.08 9.48
C GLN A 30 -9.04 9.87 9.57
N SER A 31 -10.35 10.08 9.49
CA SER A 31 -11.32 8.98 9.48
C SER A 31 -11.17 8.12 8.23
N SER A 32 -10.71 8.70 7.11
CA SER A 32 -10.47 7.95 5.87
C SER A 32 -9.26 7.03 5.96
N VAL A 33 -8.37 7.29 6.87
CA VAL A 33 -7.19 6.46 7.15
C VAL A 33 -7.28 5.84 8.55
N SER A 34 -8.47 5.87 9.17
CA SER A 34 -8.69 5.18 10.45
C SER A 34 -8.34 3.69 10.31
N VAL A 35 -7.97 3.07 11.44
CA VAL A 35 -7.56 1.66 11.51
C VAL A 35 -8.54 0.73 10.79
N GLU A 36 -9.85 0.95 10.97
CA GLU A 36 -10.90 0.16 10.33
C GLU A 36 -10.87 0.26 8.81
N VAL A 37 -10.66 1.47 8.30
CA VAL A 37 -10.60 1.74 6.87
C VAL A 37 -9.30 1.27 6.26
N LEU A 38 -8.18 1.39 6.98
CA LEU A 38 -6.92 0.79 6.56
C LEU A 38 -7.09 -0.72 6.32
N PHE A 39 -7.80 -1.45 7.20
CA PHE A 39 -8.08 -2.86 6.97
C PHE A 39 -8.94 -3.08 5.73
N ILE A 40 -9.98 -2.26 5.54
CA ILE A 40 -10.87 -2.36 4.38
C ILE A 40 -10.13 -2.07 3.07
N ILE A 41 -9.16 -1.13 3.07
CA ILE A 41 -8.39 -0.77 1.88
C ILE A 41 -7.20 -1.70 1.68
N LEU A 42 -6.45 -2.02 2.74
CA LEU A 42 -5.25 -2.84 2.66
C LEU A 42 -5.54 -4.28 2.27
N SER A 43 -6.64 -4.88 2.77
CA SER A 43 -6.96 -6.27 2.45
C SER A 43 -7.21 -6.49 0.95
N PRO A 44 -8.08 -5.72 0.25
CA PRO A 44 -8.21 -5.84 -1.19
C PRO A 44 -6.94 -5.49 -1.96
N PHE A 45 -6.18 -4.47 -1.50
CA PHE A 45 -4.91 -4.11 -2.11
C PHE A 45 -3.91 -5.26 -2.05
N CYS A 46 -3.74 -5.88 -0.87
CA CYS A 46 -2.86 -7.02 -0.70
C CYS A 46 -3.31 -8.24 -1.52
N LEU A 47 -4.61 -8.52 -1.60
CA LEU A 47 -5.13 -9.60 -2.44
C LEU A 47 -4.88 -9.33 -3.93
N TRP A 48 -5.10 -8.10 -4.37
CA TRP A 48 -4.84 -7.67 -5.73
C TRP A 48 -3.36 -7.77 -6.09
N MET A 49 -2.49 -7.24 -5.23
CA MET A 49 -1.04 -7.33 -5.41
C MET A 49 -0.56 -8.78 -5.45
N ASN A 50 -1.08 -9.65 -4.58
CA ASN A 50 -0.78 -11.08 -4.62
C ASN A 50 -1.12 -11.74 -5.96
N GLN A 51 -2.27 -11.40 -6.53
CA GLN A 51 -2.66 -11.97 -7.83
C GLN A 51 -1.72 -11.53 -8.94
N ILE A 52 -1.38 -10.24 -9.02
CA ILE A 52 -0.51 -9.71 -10.06
C ILE A 52 0.91 -10.23 -9.90
N LEU A 53 1.50 -10.13 -8.72
CA LEU A 53 2.86 -10.57 -8.45
C LEU A 53 3.01 -12.09 -8.63
N CYS A 54 2.02 -12.88 -8.20
CA CYS A 54 2.03 -14.32 -8.42
C CYS A 54 1.95 -14.69 -9.90
N PHE A 55 1.21 -13.93 -10.71
CA PHE A 55 1.17 -14.14 -12.16
C PHE A 55 2.55 -13.92 -12.80
N GLN A 56 3.29 -12.91 -12.36
CA GLN A 56 4.63 -12.61 -12.85
C GLN A 56 5.66 -13.67 -12.43
N HIS A 57 5.45 -14.36 -11.31
CA HIS A 57 6.29 -15.48 -10.84
C HIS A 57 5.92 -16.83 -11.46
N ARG A 58 4.93 -16.91 -12.34
CA ARG A 58 4.64 -18.16 -13.07
C ARG A 58 5.75 -18.49 -14.04
N GLU A 59 6.02 -19.78 -14.20
CA GLU A 59 7.10 -20.31 -15.06
C GLU A 59 7.10 -19.71 -16.47
N LEU A 60 5.93 -19.53 -17.09
CA LEU A 60 5.78 -18.92 -18.41
C LEU A 60 6.22 -17.45 -18.47
N ALA A 61 5.95 -16.68 -17.44
CA ALA A 61 6.37 -15.27 -17.36
C ALA A 61 7.89 -15.18 -17.13
N VAL A 62 8.42 -16.03 -16.25
CA VAL A 62 9.86 -16.11 -15.96
C VAL A 62 10.67 -16.52 -17.18
N VAL A 63 10.18 -17.48 -17.98
CA VAL A 63 10.84 -17.91 -19.23
C VAL A 63 10.89 -16.78 -20.26
N ARG A 64 9.85 -15.94 -20.33
CA ARG A 64 9.83 -14.78 -21.24
C ARG A 64 10.77 -13.66 -20.78
N ILE A 65 10.91 -13.49 -19.46
CA ILE A 65 11.73 -12.44 -18.84
C ILE A 65 13.14 -12.99 -18.56
N LYS A 66 13.89 -13.35 -19.52
CA LYS A 66 15.24 -13.99 -19.44
C LYS A 66 16.22 -13.43 -18.38
N ASN A 67 15.92 -12.29 -17.73
CA ASN A 67 16.80 -11.60 -16.79
C ASN A 67 16.08 -11.34 -15.45
N LYS A 68 16.71 -11.75 -14.34
CA LYS A 68 16.21 -11.52 -12.96
C LYS A 68 16.00 -10.02 -12.65
N TYR A 69 16.89 -9.16 -13.16
CA TYR A 69 16.78 -7.72 -13.01
C TYR A 69 15.49 -7.17 -13.65
N THR A 70 15.17 -7.63 -14.86
CA THR A 70 13.95 -7.21 -15.55
C THR A 70 12.71 -7.66 -14.79
N LEU A 71 12.70 -8.88 -14.23
CA LEU A 71 11.61 -9.38 -13.40
C LEU A 71 11.41 -8.50 -12.16
N TRP A 72 12.49 -8.20 -11.43
CA TRP A 72 12.44 -7.33 -10.27
C TRP A 72 11.94 -5.93 -10.65
N LYS A 73 12.46 -5.33 -11.72
CA LYS A 73 12.03 -4.02 -12.21
C LYS A 73 10.53 -3.99 -12.54
N VAL A 74 10.01 -5.02 -13.20
CA VAL A 74 8.58 -5.13 -13.51
C VAL A 74 7.76 -5.21 -12.23
N ASN A 75 8.17 -6.01 -11.25
CA ASN A 75 7.47 -6.09 -9.94
C ASN A 75 7.44 -4.73 -9.25
N VAL A 76 8.57 -4.04 -9.18
CA VAL A 76 8.66 -2.69 -8.58
C VAL A 76 7.75 -1.71 -9.30
N THR A 77 7.80 -1.67 -10.63
CA THR A 77 6.95 -0.78 -11.44
C THR A 77 5.46 -1.05 -11.19
N VAL A 78 5.07 -2.32 -11.11
CA VAL A 78 3.67 -2.69 -10.83
C VAL A 78 3.25 -2.26 -9.43
N ILE A 79 4.11 -2.42 -8.42
CA ILE A 79 3.83 -1.97 -7.04
C ILE A 79 3.63 -0.45 -7.03
N LEU A 80 4.57 0.30 -7.60
CA LEU A 80 4.50 1.77 -7.64
C LEU A 80 3.24 2.25 -8.36
N TRP A 81 2.91 1.66 -9.51
CA TRP A 81 1.74 2.05 -10.29
C TRP A 81 0.43 1.80 -9.56
N ASN A 82 0.27 0.61 -8.97
CA ASN A 82 -0.96 0.28 -8.25
C ASN A 82 -1.11 1.08 -6.95
N ALA A 83 -0.01 1.33 -6.22
CA ALA A 83 -0.01 2.18 -5.04
C ALA A 83 -0.40 3.62 -5.41
N PHE A 84 0.17 4.16 -6.49
CA PHE A 84 -0.16 5.50 -6.99
C PHE A 84 -1.64 5.60 -7.38
N LEU A 85 -2.14 4.66 -8.20
CA LEU A 85 -3.56 4.67 -8.62
C LEU A 85 -4.50 4.61 -7.42
N LEU A 86 -4.21 3.77 -6.44
CA LEU A 86 -5.05 3.65 -5.26
C LEU A 86 -5.00 4.90 -4.39
N ALA A 87 -3.81 5.51 -4.23
CA ALA A 87 -3.66 6.76 -3.49
C ALA A 87 -4.42 7.91 -4.16
N VAL A 88 -4.34 8.04 -5.49
CA VAL A 88 -5.12 9.02 -6.27
C VAL A 88 -6.61 8.80 -6.06
N LEU A 89 -7.08 7.56 -6.20
CA LEU A 89 -8.50 7.22 -6.12
C LEU A 89 -9.06 7.52 -4.72
N THR A 90 -8.33 7.12 -3.66
CA THR A 90 -8.74 7.36 -2.27
C THR A 90 -8.79 8.86 -1.97
N ASN A 91 -7.77 9.63 -2.38
CA ASN A 91 -7.74 11.08 -2.14
C ASN A 91 -8.77 11.83 -2.98
N ALA A 92 -8.99 11.45 -4.24
CA ALA A 92 -10.02 12.06 -5.09
C ALA A 92 -11.42 11.88 -4.49
N LEU A 93 -11.70 10.71 -3.91
CA LEU A 93 -12.97 10.44 -3.25
C LEU A 93 -13.13 11.25 -1.94
N ASN A 94 -12.06 11.38 -1.16
CA ASN A 94 -12.07 12.23 0.03
C ASN A 94 -12.30 13.69 -0.34
N TYR A 95 -11.63 14.17 -1.41
CA TYR A 95 -11.80 15.53 -1.92
C TYR A 95 -13.23 15.80 -2.40
N ALA A 96 -13.83 14.86 -3.13
CA ALA A 96 -15.21 14.99 -3.61
C ALA A 96 -16.22 15.16 -2.46
N ASN A 97 -15.92 14.61 -1.27
CA ASN A 97 -16.75 14.76 -0.07
C ASN A 97 -16.60 16.12 0.63
N SER A 98 -15.45 16.77 0.47
CA SER A 98 -15.11 18.01 1.19
C SER A 98 -15.34 19.29 0.37
N VAL A 99 -15.92 19.21 -0.82
CA VAL A 99 -16.07 20.32 -1.79
C VAL A 99 -16.85 21.54 -1.26
N ILE A 100 -17.42 21.48 -0.06
CA ILE A 100 -18.26 22.56 0.50
C ILE A 100 -17.42 23.74 1.01
N VAL A 101 -16.14 23.57 1.37
CA VAL A 101 -15.31 24.66 1.90
C VAL A 101 -13.89 24.61 1.36
N MET A 102 -13.59 25.36 0.30
CA MET A 102 -12.22 25.50 -0.20
C MET A 102 -11.41 26.51 0.65
N ASN A 103 -10.46 26.03 1.43
CA ASN A 103 -9.44 26.84 2.09
C ASN A 103 -8.05 26.28 1.74
N SER A 104 -7.01 27.11 1.74
CA SER A 104 -5.62 26.72 1.42
C SER A 104 -5.09 25.59 2.34
N GLN A 105 -5.51 25.54 3.58
CA GLN A 105 -5.18 24.49 4.52
C GLN A 105 -5.72 23.11 4.09
N ILE A 106 -6.87 23.09 3.45
CA ILE A 106 -7.50 21.85 2.95
C ILE A 106 -6.65 21.22 1.87
N VAL A 107 -6.16 22.00 0.92
CA VAL A 107 -5.28 21.50 -0.15
C VAL A 107 -4.01 20.89 0.42
N GLN A 108 -3.42 21.52 1.44
CA GLN A 108 -2.23 21.00 2.12
C GLN A 108 -2.48 19.64 2.78
N ILE A 109 -3.62 19.49 3.49
CA ILE A 109 -4.01 18.22 4.11
C ILE A 109 -4.10 17.10 3.08
N TYR A 110 -4.73 17.37 1.92
CA TYR A 110 -4.85 16.36 0.86
C TYR A 110 -3.50 15.98 0.23
N ILE A 111 -2.62 16.95 0.01
CA ILE A 111 -1.28 16.69 -0.51
C ILE A 111 -0.50 15.80 0.47
N TYR A 112 -0.53 16.13 1.76
CA TYR A 112 0.18 15.36 2.78
C TYR A 112 -0.40 13.94 2.92
N SER A 113 -1.72 13.82 2.93
CA SER A 113 -2.41 12.53 2.93
C SER A 113 -2.05 11.69 1.71
N PHE A 114 -2.04 12.28 0.52
CA PHE A 114 -1.66 11.59 -0.70
C PHE A 114 -0.24 11.04 -0.63
N ILE A 115 0.72 11.84 -0.16
CA ILE A 115 2.13 11.45 -0.08
C ILE A 115 2.30 10.32 0.94
N LEU A 116 1.82 10.49 2.17
CA LEU A 116 1.99 9.49 3.24
C LEU A 116 1.28 8.19 2.89
N PHE A 117 0.03 8.26 2.46
CA PHE A 117 -0.75 7.09 2.09
C PHE A 117 -0.17 6.35 0.89
N GLY A 118 0.27 7.08 -0.15
CA GLY A 118 0.92 6.49 -1.31
C GLY A 118 2.23 5.77 -0.96
N LEU A 119 3.09 6.41 -0.17
CA LEU A 119 4.35 5.79 0.31
C LEU A 119 4.06 4.57 1.19
N GLY A 120 3.05 4.65 2.06
CA GLY A 120 2.63 3.53 2.88
C GLY A 120 2.19 2.34 2.05
N LEU A 121 1.37 2.54 1.01
CA LEU A 121 0.97 1.47 0.09
C LEU A 121 2.15 0.86 -0.66
N VAL A 122 3.13 1.67 -1.07
CA VAL A 122 4.38 1.16 -1.67
C VAL A 122 5.11 0.26 -0.69
N LEU A 123 5.27 0.69 0.56
CA LEU A 123 5.93 -0.11 1.61
C LEU A 123 5.24 -1.46 1.78
N VAL A 124 3.91 -1.48 1.89
CA VAL A 124 3.11 -2.71 1.99
C VAL A 124 3.32 -3.62 0.77
N GLY A 125 3.25 -3.06 -0.43
CA GLY A 125 3.42 -3.82 -1.67
C GLY A 125 4.82 -4.45 -1.78
N VAL A 126 5.86 -3.74 -1.34
CA VAL A 126 7.24 -4.27 -1.34
C VAL A 126 7.42 -5.36 -0.30
N LEU A 127 6.90 -5.18 0.92
CA LEU A 127 6.90 -6.22 1.95
C LEU A 127 6.22 -7.49 1.45
N GLN A 128 5.09 -7.35 0.80
CA GLN A 128 4.35 -8.47 0.23
C GLN A 128 5.12 -9.17 -0.88
N ASN A 129 5.80 -8.42 -1.75
CA ASN A 129 6.68 -8.99 -2.78
C ASN A 129 7.84 -9.78 -2.16
N ILE A 130 8.49 -9.24 -1.11
CA ILE A 130 9.56 -9.92 -0.38
C ILE A 130 9.05 -11.25 0.19
N LEU A 131 7.92 -11.23 0.87
CA LEU A 131 7.32 -12.43 1.45
C LEU A 131 6.93 -13.46 0.39
N LEU A 132 6.40 -13.02 -0.74
CA LEU A 132 6.09 -13.90 -1.87
C LEU A 132 7.36 -14.53 -2.46
N VAL A 133 8.43 -13.75 -2.60
CA VAL A 133 9.72 -14.27 -3.06
C VAL A 133 10.28 -15.29 -2.08
N VAL A 134 10.23 -15.04 -0.79
CA VAL A 134 10.77 -15.91 0.26
C VAL A 134 9.94 -17.19 0.40
N THR A 135 8.64 -17.06 0.59
CA THR A 135 7.75 -18.19 0.91
C THR A 135 7.32 -18.98 -0.33
N GLY A 136 7.26 -18.34 -1.49
CA GLY A 136 6.68 -18.91 -2.70
C GLY A 136 5.16 -19.13 -2.62
N ASN A 137 4.53 -18.78 -1.51
CA ASN A 137 3.10 -19.01 -1.26
C ASN A 137 2.36 -17.70 -1.04
N LYS A 138 1.41 -17.41 -1.94
CA LYS A 138 0.59 -16.19 -1.92
C LYS A 138 -0.25 -16.04 -0.64
N THR A 139 -0.76 -17.16 -0.12
CA THR A 139 -1.60 -17.15 1.08
C THR A 139 -0.77 -16.77 2.30
N ILE A 140 0.41 -17.37 2.46
CA ILE A 140 1.32 -17.04 3.56
C ILE A 140 1.75 -15.58 3.47
N ALA A 141 2.14 -15.10 2.28
CA ALA A 141 2.54 -13.70 2.07
C ALA A 141 1.41 -12.72 2.47
N PHE A 142 0.17 -13.01 2.08
CA PHE A 142 -0.98 -12.21 2.48
C PHE A 142 -1.18 -12.20 4.00
N PHE A 143 -1.27 -13.38 4.61
CA PHE A 143 -1.55 -13.48 6.05
C PHE A 143 -0.47 -12.84 6.91
N VAL A 144 0.82 -12.99 6.55
CA VAL A 144 1.91 -12.37 7.31
C VAL A 144 1.82 -10.85 7.25
N VAL A 145 1.61 -10.25 6.07
CA VAL A 145 1.42 -8.79 5.95
C VAL A 145 0.21 -8.35 6.75
N PHE A 146 -0.92 -9.05 6.60
CA PHE A 146 -2.15 -8.73 7.31
C PHE A 146 -1.95 -8.79 8.84
N LEU A 147 -1.29 -9.83 9.36
CA LEU A 147 -1.00 -9.97 10.78
C LEU A 147 -0.07 -8.87 11.31
N VAL A 148 0.97 -8.49 10.55
CA VAL A 148 1.86 -7.39 10.94
C VAL A 148 1.07 -6.10 11.15
N PHE A 149 0.18 -5.76 10.22
CA PHE A 149 -0.68 -4.57 10.36
C PHE A 149 -1.73 -4.74 11.44
N PHE A 150 -2.32 -5.93 11.60
CA PHE A 150 -3.29 -6.21 12.64
C PHE A 150 -2.68 -6.03 14.03
N PHE A 151 -1.50 -6.57 14.26
CA PHE A 151 -0.82 -6.42 15.56
C PHE A 151 -0.37 -4.98 15.81
N ASP A 152 0.09 -4.26 14.80
CA ASP A 152 0.46 -2.84 14.94
C ASP A 152 -0.73 -1.97 15.31
N THR A 153 -1.91 -2.27 14.77
CA THR A 153 -3.13 -1.51 15.06
C THR A 153 -3.81 -1.94 16.36
N SER A 154 -3.68 -3.21 16.78
CA SER A 154 -4.32 -3.74 17.99
C SER A 154 -3.54 -3.43 19.27
N THR A 155 -2.23 -3.29 19.18
CA THR A 155 -1.37 -2.92 20.31
C THR A 155 -1.37 -1.41 20.49
N ILE A 156 -2.15 -0.94 21.44
CA ILE A 156 -2.39 0.49 21.77
C ILE A 156 -1.10 1.32 21.96
N LYS A 157 0.05 0.68 22.17
CA LYS A 157 1.33 1.37 22.41
C LYS A 157 2.26 1.46 21.20
N LEU A 158 2.11 0.64 20.20
CA LEU A 158 3.10 0.59 19.11
C LEU A 158 2.69 1.43 17.90
N GLN A 159 1.48 1.43 17.44
CA GLN A 159 0.91 2.20 16.30
C GLN A 159 1.94 2.85 15.33
N LEU A 160 3.13 2.22 15.19
CA LEU A 160 4.26 2.79 14.46
C LEU A 160 3.94 2.88 12.97
N ILE A 161 3.40 1.79 12.42
CA ILE A 161 3.12 1.69 11.00
C ILE A 161 1.86 2.48 10.66
N SER A 162 0.80 2.36 11.48
CA SER A 162 -0.44 3.12 11.27
C SER A 162 -0.21 4.63 11.35
N ASN A 163 0.61 5.09 12.30
CA ASN A 163 0.98 6.50 12.40
C ASN A 163 1.77 7.02 11.19
N LEU A 164 2.46 6.15 10.45
CA LEU A 164 3.16 6.53 9.21
C LEU A 164 2.21 6.80 8.05
N PHE A 165 1.00 6.25 8.07
CA PHE A 165 -0.01 6.46 7.01
C PHE A 165 -0.94 7.65 7.29
N ILE A 166 -1.08 8.05 8.56
CA ILE A 166 -2.07 9.04 9.01
C ILE A 166 -1.43 10.42 9.08
N VAL A 167 -2.10 11.43 8.54
CA VAL A 167 -1.71 12.84 8.72
C VAL A 167 -2.07 13.26 10.15
N ASN A 168 -1.08 13.69 10.91
CA ASN A 168 -1.29 14.22 12.25
C ASN A 168 -1.50 15.76 12.21
N PRO A 169 -2.26 16.34 13.17
CA PRO A 169 -2.39 17.80 13.25
C PRO A 169 -1.05 18.53 13.32
N ASN A 170 -0.05 17.92 13.96
CA ASN A 170 1.29 18.49 14.08
C ASN A 170 2.01 18.60 12.72
N ASP A 171 1.68 17.74 11.76
CA ASP A 171 2.27 17.81 10.40
C ASP A 171 1.86 19.08 9.65
N LEU A 172 0.71 19.66 10.01
CA LEU A 172 0.20 20.89 9.39
C LEU A 172 0.86 22.16 9.93
N THR A 173 1.30 22.09 11.19
CA THR A 173 1.94 23.20 11.88
C THR A 173 3.46 23.15 11.79
N ASP A 174 4.03 21.95 11.68
CA ASP A 174 5.48 21.71 11.63
C ASP A 174 5.88 20.91 10.40
N LEU A 175 6.36 21.62 9.38
CA LEU A 175 6.88 21.01 8.13
C LEU A 175 8.04 20.03 8.39
N LEU A 176 8.82 20.26 9.45
CA LEU A 176 9.96 19.40 9.78
C LEU A 176 9.49 18.02 10.26
N SER A 177 8.41 17.97 11.04
CA SER A 177 7.77 16.72 11.47
C SER A 177 7.28 15.90 10.27
N PHE A 178 6.56 16.54 9.35
CA PHE A 178 6.10 15.90 8.12
C PHE A 178 7.28 15.38 7.27
N ALA A 179 8.28 16.22 7.02
CA ALA A 179 9.47 15.85 6.26
C ALA A 179 10.20 14.66 6.89
N GLY A 180 10.37 14.66 8.21
CA GLY A 180 11.00 13.55 8.93
C GLY A 180 10.28 12.21 8.71
N ARG A 181 8.94 12.22 8.73
CA ARG A 181 8.13 11.02 8.46
C ARG A 181 8.26 10.54 7.02
N VAL A 182 8.24 11.46 6.06
CA VAL A 182 8.46 11.13 4.64
C VAL A 182 9.84 10.53 4.43
N PHE A 183 10.90 11.12 5.02
CA PHE A 183 12.25 10.57 4.94
C PHE A 183 12.36 9.17 5.55
N CYS A 184 11.70 8.93 6.69
CA CYS A 184 11.66 7.61 7.31
C CYS A 184 11.00 6.57 6.39
N LEU A 185 9.86 6.89 5.79
CA LEU A 185 9.16 6.01 4.84
C LEU A 185 9.99 5.74 3.59
N VAL A 186 10.54 6.78 2.98
CA VAL A 186 11.38 6.64 1.77
C VAL A 186 12.63 5.82 2.06
N GLY A 187 13.30 6.09 3.19
CA GLY A 187 14.45 5.30 3.63
C GLY A 187 14.11 3.82 3.82
N GLY A 188 12.99 3.54 4.51
CA GLY A 188 12.48 2.18 4.67
C GLY A 188 12.16 1.49 3.34
N ILE A 189 11.52 2.19 2.42
CA ILE A 189 11.20 1.66 1.08
C ILE A 189 12.48 1.34 0.29
N ILE A 190 13.49 2.20 0.33
CA ILE A 190 14.78 1.98 -0.35
C ILE A 190 15.45 0.72 0.20
N VAL A 191 15.51 0.58 1.52
CA VAL A 191 16.08 -0.62 2.16
C VAL A 191 15.32 -1.88 1.75
N LEU A 192 13.99 -1.84 1.75
CA LEU A 192 13.17 -2.97 1.33
C LEU A 192 13.33 -3.29 -0.18
N PHE A 193 13.50 -2.31 -1.04
CA PHE A 193 13.80 -2.54 -2.45
C PHE A 193 15.14 -3.24 -2.64
N LEU A 194 16.17 -2.86 -1.89
CA LEU A 194 17.48 -3.53 -1.91
C LEU A 194 17.37 -4.98 -1.44
N ILE A 195 16.65 -5.22 -0.34
CA ILE A 195 16.39 -6.59 0.17
C ILE A 195 15.63 -7.41 -0.89
N SER A 196 14.59 -6.84 -1.48
CA SER A 196 13.81 -7.48 -2.54
C SER A 196 14.67 -7.85 -3.75
N TRP A 197 15.59 -6.98 -4.15
CA TRP A 197 16.54 -7.25 -5.21
C TRP A 197 17.46 -8.42 -4.87
N LEU A 198 18.13 -8.37 -3.71
CA LEU A 198 19.05 -9.42 -3.26
C LEU A 198 18.38 -10.80 -3.16
N LEU A 199 17.15 -10.83 -2.67
CA LEU A 199 16.38 -12.07 -2.59
C LEU A 199 15.99 -12.62 -3.97
N THR A 200 15.63 -11.74 -4.90
CA THR A 200 15.30 -12.13 -6.28
C THR A 200 16.53 -12.65 -7.01
N GLU A 201 17.69 -12.06 -6.78
CA GLU A 201 18.96 -12.49 -7.36
C GLU A 201 19.40 -13.87 -6.85
N LYS A 202 19.29 -14.12 -5.53
CA LYS A 202 19.68 -15.39 -4.90
C LYS A 202 18.72 -16.54 -5.23
N LYS A 203 17.46 -16.25 -5.54
CA LYS A 203 16.46 -17.30 -5.78
C LYS A 203 16.67 -17.92 -7.17
N ASP A 204 16.99 -19.23 -7.20
CA ASP A 204 17.05 -20.03 -8.42
C ASP A 204 15.63 -20.32 -8.94
N MET A 205 15.01 -19.33 -9.56
CA MET A 205 13.66 -19.45 -10.13
C MET A 205 13.61 -20.42 -11.32
N PHE A 206 14.75 -20.73 -11.92
CA PHE A 206 14.88 -21.62 -13.08
C PHE A 206 15.10 -23.09 -12.73
N ARG A 207 15.33 -23.44 -11.45
CA ARG A 207 15.70 -24.79 -11.03
C ARG A 207 14.52 -25.73 -10.78
N THR A 208 13.33 -25.19 -10.58
CA THR A 208 12.11 -25.97 -10.29
C THR A 208 11.54 -26.69 -11.50
N SER A 209 11.85 -26.22 -12.72
CA SER A 209 11.39 -26.82 -13.98
C SER A 209 12.04 -28.21 -14.27
N LYS A 210 13.28 -28.42 -13.83
CA LYS A 210 14.00 -29.68 -14.11
C LYS A 210 13.60 -30.86 -13.23
N LYS A 211 12.93 -30.66 -12.11
CA LYS A 211 12.52 -31.75 -11.20
C LYS A 211 11.16 -32.39 -11.50
N LYS A 212 10.37 -31.83 -12.41
CA LYS A 212 9.05 -32.38 -12.80
C LYS A 212 9.06 -33.27 -14.06
N VAL A 213 10.23 -33.52 -14.64
CA VAL A 213 10.40 -34.37 -15.85
C VAL A 213 11.15 -35.66 -15.51
N ARG A 214 11.00 -36.18 -14.29
CA ARG A 214 11.43 -37.55 -13.97
C ARG A 214 10.30 -38.33 -13.31
#